data_19485f78680a87c54cfdc334a1f7c43d
#
_entry.id   19485f78680a87c54cfdc334a1f7c43d
#
_cell.length_a   1.000
_cell.length_b   1.000
_cell.length_c   1.000
_cell.angle_alpha   90.00
_cell.angle_beta   90.00
_cell.angle_gamma   90.00
#
_symmetry.space_group_name_H-M   'P 1'
#
loop_
_entity.id
_entity.type
_entity.pdbx_description
1 polymer ?
#
loop_
_entity_poly.entity_id
_entity_poly.type
_entity_poly.pdbx_seq_one_letter_code
_entity_poly.pdbx_strand_id
1 'polypeptide(L)'
;MRVCKYDIVIMRKAEYRRALRKKFFRALAMHGGITVPSKPKKPCAYPGCPALVTGRYCEEHARKVNSDYEKFIRDKQTKRRYGRAWKRIRDKYASEHPFCELCFERGLAVPVEEIHHKKPLSEGGTHYRSNLIALCKSCHSQIHAKRGDRWG
;
A
#
# COMPACT_ATOMS: atom_id res chain seq x y z
N MET A 1 -25.95 26.25 -23.36
CA MET A 1 -25.94 25.23 -22.28
C MET A 1 -24.70 24.35 -22.48
N ARG A 2 -23.66 24.54 -21.65
CA ARG A 2 -22.44 23.72 -21.71
C ARG A 2 -22.62 22.55 -20.73
N VAL A 3 -22.79 21.37 -21.28
CA VAL A 3 -22.88 20.11 -20.51
C VAL A 3 -21.54 19.90 -19.83
N CYS A 4 -21.57 19.81 -18.49
CA CYS A 4 -20.42 19.56 -17.65
C CYS A 4 -19.91 18.14 -17.90
N LYS A 5 -18.68 17.99 -18.43
CA LYS A 5 -18.03 16.72 -18.81
C LYS A 5 -17.48 15.92 -17.63
N TYR A 6 -18.08 15.96 -16.45
CA TYR A 6 -17.57 15.27 -15.25
C TYR A 6 -18.65 14.44 -14.56
N ASP A 7 -19.36 13.60 -15.31
CA ASP A 7 -19.99 12.42 -14.71
C ASP A 7 -18.94 11.29 -14.62
N ILE A 8 -17.89 11.53 -13.82
CA ILE A 8 -16.99 10.46 -13.40
C ILE A 8 -17.74 9.70 -12.33
N VAL A 9 -18.28 8.54 -12.72
CA VAL A 9 -18.84 7.55 -11.81
C VAL A 9 -17.81 7.29 -10.72
N ILE A 10 -18.09 7.77 -9.50
CA ILE A 10 -17.30 7.49 -8.30
C ILE A 10 -17.49 6.01 -7.96
N MET A 11 -16.75 5.15 -8.66
CA MET A 11 -16.70 3.74 -8.30
C MET A 11 -16.00 3.62 -6.94
N ARG A 12 -16.68 3.04 -5.97
CA ARG A 12 -16.07 2.72 -4.67
C ARG A 12 -14.86 1.82 -4.91
N LYS A 13 -13.78 2.05 -4.16
CA LYS A 13 -12.51 1.30 -4.25
C LYS A 13 -12.70 -0.22 -4.31
N ALA A 14 -13.72 -0.75 -3.61
CA ALA A 14 -14.09 -2.15 -3.61
C ALA A 14 -14.67 -2.61 -4.96
N GLU A 15 -15.47 -1.79 -5.61
CA GLU A 15 -16.10 -2.10 -6.91
C GLU A 15 -15.08 -2.07 -8.04
N TYR A 16 -14.17 -1.09 -8.02
CA TYR A 16 -13.05 -1.02 -8.97
C TYR A 16 -12.12 -2.24 -8.84
N ARG A 17 -11.74 -2.63 -7.61
CA ARG A 17 -10.94 -3.85 -7.38
C ARG A 17 -11.67 -5.11 -7.85
N ARG A 18 -12.99 -5.18 -7.65
CA ARG A 18 -13.81 -6.30 -8.11
C ARG A 18 -13.90 -6.34 -9.64
N ALA A 19 -14.04 -5.18 -10.29
CA ALA A 19 -14.06 -5.06 -11.76
C ALA A 19 -12.70 -5.44 -12.39
N LEU A 20 -11.58 -4.98 -11.80
CA LEU A 20 -10.24 -5.36 -12.23
C LEU A 20 -9.98 -6.86 -12.07
N ARG A 21 -10.37 -7.46 -10.94
CA ARG A 21 -10.27 -8.92 -10.75
C ARG A 21 -11.07 -9.68 -11.81
N LYS A 22 -12.32 -9.27 -12.10
CA LYS A 22 -13.13 -9.90 -13.15
C LYS A 22 -12.49 -9.79 -14.54
N LYS A 23 -11.94 -8.63 -14.92
CA LYS A 23 -11.21 -8.46 -16.18
C LYS A 23 -9.94 -9.32 -16.24
N PHE A 24 -9.17 -9.35 -15.16
CA PHE A 24 -7.95 -10.14 -15.07
C PHE A 24 -8.21 -11.64 -15.13
N PHE A 25 -9.21 -12.14 -14.38
CA PHE A 25 -9.62 -13.55 -14.44
C PHE A 25 -10.20 -13.96 -15.81
N ARG A 26 -10.92 -13.05 -16.48
CA ARG A 26 -11.45 -13.33 -17.84
C ARG A 26 -10.33 -13.40 -18.88
N ALA A 27 -9.30 -12.57 -18.78
CA ALA A 27 -8.11 -12.65 -19.62
C ALA A 27 -7.28 -13.92 -19.39
N LEU A 28 -7.17 -14.38 -18.13
CA LEU A 28 -6.48 -15.63 -17.77
C LEU A 28 -7.25 -16.89 -18.22
N ALA A 29 -8.58 -16.86 -18.24
CA ALA A 29 -9.38 -17.99 -18.68
C ALA A 29 -9.29 -18.27 -20.21
N MET A 30 -8.86 -17.30 -20.98
CA MET A 30 -8.67 -17.45 -22.44
C MET A 30 -7.29 -17.96 -22.86
N HIS A 31 -6.31 -17.94 -21.93
CA HIS A 31 -4.97 -18.48 -22.20
C HIS A 31 -4.80 -19.69 -21.28
N GLY A 32 -4.78 -20.88 -21.86
CA GLY A 32 -4.66 -22.16 -21.15
C GLY A 32 -3.71 -22.04 -19.98
N GLY A 33 -4.19 -22.41 -18.78
CA GLY A 33 -3.61 -22.07 -17.48
C GLY A 33 -2.13 -22.32 -17.39
N ILE A 34 -1.36 -21.26 -17.44
CA ILE A 34 0.06 -21.26 -17.03
C ILE A 34 0.04 -21.37 -15.51
N THR A 35 0.22 -22.56 -14.98
CA THR A 35 0.48 -22.77 -13.56
C THR A 35 1.84 -22.16 -13.25
N VAL A 36 1.85 -20.95 -12.67
CA VAL A 36 3.08 -20.36 -12.17
C VAL A 36 3.60 -21.29 -11.05
N PRO A 37 4.83 -21.84 -11.16
CA PRO A 37 5.38 -22.70 -10.14
C PRO A 37 5.37 -21.95 -8.78
N SER A 38 4.70 -22.52 -7.78
CA SER A 38 4.73 -21.96 -6.43
C SER A 38 6.13 -22.17 -5.82
N LYS A 39 6.64 -21.18 -5.10
CA LYS A 39 7.93 -21.34 -4.40
C LYS A 39 7.84 -22.51 -3.43
N PRO A 40 8.89 -23.38 -3.35
CA PRO A 40 8.91 -24.49 -2.42
C PRO A 40 8.77 -23.99 -0.97
N LYS A 41 8.04 -24.73 -0.16
CA LYS A 41 7.90 -24.45 1.27
C LYS A 41 9.24 -24.71 1.97
N LYS A 42 9.58 -23.86 2.93
CA LYS A 42 10.78 -23.95 3.76
C LYS A 42 10.41 -24.00 5.24
N PRO A 43 11.26 -24.53 6.11
CA PRO A 43 11.00 -24.52 7.55
C PRO A 43 10.81 -23.09 8.08
N CYS A 44 9.92 -22.96 9.08
CA CYS A 44 9.77 -21.71 9.81
C CYS A 44 11.10 -21.29 10.44
N ALA A 45 11.49 -20.03 10.29
CA ALA A 45 12.77 -19.51 10.83
C ALA A 45 12.75 -19.31 12.36
N TYR A 46 11.65 -19.65 13.04
CA TYR A 46 11.60 -19.63 14.51
C TYR A 46 12.23 -20.90 15.07
N PRO A 47 13.16 -20.80 16.04
CA PRO A 47 13.85 -21.97 16.60
C PRO A 47 12.89 -23.04 17.11
N GLY A 48 13.12 -24.30 16.72
CA GLY A 48 12.31 -25.43 17.15
C GLY A 48 10.94 -25.58 16.47
N CYS A 49 10.61 -24.76 15.49
CA CYS A 49 9.34 -24.87 14.76
C CYS A 49 9.46 -25.75 13.51
N PRO A 50 8.75 -26.88 13.42
CA PRO A 50 8.80 -27.79 12.27
C PRO A 50 7.90 -27.36 11.11
N ALA A 51 7.09 -26.30 11.24
CA ALA A 51 6.10 -25.90 10.27
C ALA A 51 6.74 -25.47 8.94
N LEU A 52 6.27 -26.03 7.82
CA LEU A 52 6.68 -25.65 6.48
C LEU A 52 5.85 -24.47 5.95
N VAL A 53 6.53 -23.37 5.55
CA VAL A 53 5.91 -22.10 5.17
C VAL A 53 6.47 -21.59 3.85
N THR A 54 5.70 -20.79 3.13
CA THR A 54 6.14 -20.06 1.94
C THR A 54 6.86 -18.76 2.29
N GLY A 55 6.57 -18.19 3.47
CA GLY A 55 7.16 -16.99 4.04
C GLY A 55 8.39 -17.27 4.91
N ARG A 56 8.72 -16.36 5.81
CA ARG A 56 9.81 -16.51 6.78
C ARG A 56 9.36 -17.27 8.04
N TYR A 57 8.16 -17.00 8.52
CA TYR A 57 7.58 -17.55 9.74
C TYR A 57 6.21 -18.15 9.47
N CYS A 58 5.78 -19.13 10.27
CA CYS A 58 4.39 -19.57 10.31
C CYS A 58 3.51 -18.46 10.91
N GLU A 59 2.21 -18.56 10.77
CA GLU A 59 1.28 -17.51 11.17
C GLU A 59 1.42 -17.15 12.65
N GLU A 60 1.56 -18.14 13.53
CA GLU A 60 1.74 -17.96 14.96
C GLU A 60 3.04 -17.21 15.28
N HIS A 61 4.17 -17.69 14.72
CA HIS A 61 5.47 -17.06 14.98
C HIS A 61 5.61 -15.70 14.30
N ALA A 62 4.94 -15.46 13.17
CA ALA A 62 4.85 -14.14 12.58
C ALA A 62 4.15 -13.13 13.52
N ARG A 63 3.05 -13.54 14.15
CA ARG A 63 2.34 -12.71 15.15
C ARG A 63 3.22 -12.42 16.36
N LYS A 64 3.93 -13.43 16.88
CA LYS A 64 4.84 -13.29 18.03
C LYS A 64 5.97 -12.35 17.73
N VAL A 65 6.72 -12.60 16.64
CA VAL A 65 7.86 -11.76 16.22
C VAL A 65 7.43 -10.31 15.96
N ASN A 66 6.27 -10.10 15.30
CA ASN A 66 5.75 -8.76 15.08
C ASN A 66 5.34 -8.07 16.39
N SER A 67 4.75 -8.81 17.33
CA SER A 67 4.41 -8.27 18.66
C SER A 67 5.66 -7.85 19.45
N ASP A 68 6.70 -8.68 19.41
CA ASP A 68 7.95 -8.41 20.10
C ASP A 68 8.69 -7.23 19.47
N TYR A 69 8.71 -7.16 18.14
CA TYR A 69 9.22 -5.99 17.42
C TYR A 69 8.49 -4.70 17.83
N GLU A 70 7.17 -4.71 17.83
CA GLU A 70 6.35 -3.56 18.21
C GLU A 70 6.57 -3.14 19.68
N LYS A 71 6.78 -4.10 20.58
CA LYS A 71 6.97 -3.83 22.02
C LYS A 71 8.36 -3.30 22.34
N PHE A 72 9.40 -3.95 21.81
CA PHE A 72 10.77 -3.79 22.29
C PHE A 72 11.70 -3.08 21.30
N ILE A 73 11.48 -3.24 20.00
CA ILE A 73 12.45 -2.79 19.00
C ILE A 73 11.99 -1.50 18.33
N ARG A 74 10.70 -1.36 18.02
CA ARG A 74 10.20 -0.20 17.29
C ARG A 74 10.36 1.08 18.11
N ASP A 75 11.04 2.06 17.53
CA ASP A 75 11.28 3.36 18.15
C ASP A 75 9.98 4.06 18.61
N LYS A 76 10.02 4.59 19.85
CA LYS A 76 8.88 5.27 20.47
C LYS A 76 8.45 6.54 19.72
N GLN A 77 9.40 7.27 19.12
CA GLN A 77 9.08 8.47 18.33
C GLN A 77 8.35 8.09 17.05
N THR A 78 8.78 7.02 16.38
CA THR A 78 8.11 6.49 15.20
C THR A 78 6.68 6.04 15.52
N LYS A 79 6.45 5.39 16.67
CA LYS A 79 5.09 5.06 17.14
C LYS A 79 4.20 6.29 17.33
N ARG A 80 4.75 7.36 17.91
CA ARG A 80 4.01 8.63 18.10
C ARG A 80 3.69 9.30 16.77
N ARG A 81 4.67 9.37 15.84
CA ARG A 81 4.49 10.00 14.51
C ARG A 81 3.46 9.27 13.66
N TYR A 82 3.47 7.94 13.67
CA TYR A 82 2.60 7.10 12.83
C TYR A 82 1.50 6.37 13.62
N GLY A 83 1.04 6.96 14.73
CA GLY A 83 0.01 6.40 15.60
C GLY A 83 -1.42 6.58 15.08
N ARG A 84 -2.40 6.47 16.00
CA ARG A 84 -3.83 6.56 15.69
C ARG A 84 -4.23 7.90 15.03
N ALA A 85 -3.58 9.00 15.43
CA ALA A 85 -3.83 10.32 14.84
C ALA A 85 -3.46 10.33 13.34
N TRP A 86 -2.28 9.83 12.99
CA TRP A 86 -1.87 9.68 11.61
C TRP A 86 -2.83 8.81 10.81
N LYS A 87 -3.24 7.66 11.36
CA LYS A 87 -4.21 6.78 10.68
C LYS A 87 -5.48 7.53 10.29
N ARG A 88 -6.06 8.32 11.22
CA ARG A 88 -7.27 9.13 10.95
C ARG A 88 -7.05 10.16 9.84
N ILE A 89 -5.92 10.88 9.89
CA ILE A 89 -5.57 11.88 8.87
C ILE A 89 -5.41 11.21 7.50
N ARG A 90 -4.65 10.11 7.44
CA ARG A 90 -4.42 9.35 6.23
C ARG A 90 -5.72 8.81 5.62
N ASP A 91 -6.57 8.19 6.43
CA ASP A 91 -7.81 7.58 5.97
C ASP A 91 -8.79 8.67 5.49
N LYS A 92 -8.84 9.82 6.15
CA LYS A 92 -9.61 10.98 5.72
C LYS A 92 -9.07 11.55 4.40
N TYR A 93 -7.77 11.78 4.29
CA TYR A 93 -7.15 12.28 3.06
C TYR A 93 -7.39 11.33 1.89
N ALA A 94 -7.23 10.02 2.10
CA ALA A 94 -7.49 9.01 1.07
C ALA A 94 -8.96 8.95 0.62
N SER A 95 -9.92 9.26 1.51
CA SER A 95 -11.34 9.32 1.14
C SER A 95 -11.68 10.53 0.27
N GLU A 96 -10.98 11.64 0.47
CA GLU A 96 -11.14 12.88 -0.31
C GLU A 96 -10.38 12.84 -1.64
N HIS A 97 -9.26 12.08 -1.69
CA HIS A 97 -8.41 11.89 -2.89
C HIS A 97 -8.40 10.41 -3.30
N PRO A 98 -9.47 9.90 -3.95
CA PRO A 98 -9.59 8.47 -4.27
C PRO A 98 -8.63 7.98 -5.35
N PHE A 99 -7.99 8.88 -6.08
CA PHE A 99 -7.04 8.57 -7.15
C PHE A 99 -5.64 9.10 -6.86
N CYS A 100 -4.65 8.45 -7.48
CA CYS A 100 -3.27 8.92 -7.47
C CYS A 100 -3.18 10.28 -8.16
N GLU A 101 -2.74 11.33 -7.45
CA GLU A 101 -2.66 12.69 -7.97
C GLU A 101 -1.75 12.78 -9.20
N LEU A 102 -0.57 12.14 -9.18
CA LEU A 102 0.37 12.16 -10.32
C LEU A 102 -0.15 11.40 -11.56
N CYS A 103 -0.94 10.33 -11.37
CA CYS A 103 -1.57 9.63 -12.48
C CYS A 103 -2.74 10.44 -13.03
N PHE A 104 -3.49 11.08 -12.15
CA PHE A 104 -4.64 11.90 -12.52
C PHE A 104 -4.24 13.12 -13.35
N GLU A 105 -3.13 13.79 -13.02
CA GLU A 105 -2.53 14.86 -13.83
C GLU A 105 -2.17 14.41 -15.25
N ARG A 106 -1.92 13.10 -15.44
CA ARG A 106 -1.65 12.49 -16.77
C ARG A 106 -2.91 11.95 -17.45
N GLY A 107 -4.10 12.22 -16.90
CA GLY A 107 -5.37 11.72 -17.40
C GLY A 107 -5.68 10.26 -17.05
N LEU A 108 -4.95 9.66 -16.11
CA LEU A 108 -5.12 8.25 -15.71
C LEU A 108 -5.79 8.14 -14.34
N ALA A 109 -6.97 7.56 -14.26
CA ALA A 109 -7.71 7.32 -13.02
C ALA A 109 -7.18 6.04 -12.30
N VAL A 110 -6.03 6.13 -11.64
CA VAL A 110 -5.45 5.03 -10.86
C VAL A 110 -5.80 5.21 -9.39
N PRO A 111 -6.36 4.19 -8.70
CA PRO A 111 -6.73 4.29 -7.29
C PRO A 111 -5.55 4.64 -6.39
N VAL A 112 -5.81 5.43 -5.34
CA VAL A 112 -4.84 5.70 -4.29
C VAL A 112 -4.58 4.42 -3.46
N GLU A 113 -3.32 4.18 -3.16
CA GLU A 113 -2.88 3.09 -2.29
C GLU A 113 -2.10 3.61 -1.08
N GLU A 114 -1.31 4.68 -1.28
CA GLU A 114 -0.44 5.25 -0.26
C GLU A 114 -0.65 6.77 -0.15
N ILE A 115 -0.63 7.29 1.09
CA ILE A 115 -0.54 8.72 1.36
C ILE A 115 0.90 9.03 1.78
N HIS A 116 1.55 9.84 0.97
CA HIS A 116 2.96 10.17 1.12
C HIS A 116 3.14 11.60 1.65
N HIS A 117 4.18 11.81 2.48
CA HIS A 117 4.58 13.15 2.91
C HIS A 117 5.55 13.74 1.88
N LYS A 118 5.20 14.88 1.28
CA LYS A 118 6.07 15.61 0.35
C LYS A 118 7.43 15.92 0.99
N LYS A 119 7.40 16.44 2.24
CA LYS A 119 8.57 16.58 3.11
C LYS A 119 8.48 15.54 4.23
N PRO A 120 9.48 14.65 4.40
CA PRO A 120 9.49 13.64 5.44
C PRO A 120 9.38 14.23 6.84
N LEU A 121 8.76 13.47 7.76
CA LEU A 121 8.68 13.85 9.16
C LEU A 121 10.05 13.88 9.84
N SER A 122 11.01 13.10 9.37
CA SER A 122 12.41 13.13 9.83
C SER A 122 13.12 14.45 9.53
N GLU A 123 12.70 15.11 8.45
CA GLU A 123 13.22 16.39 7.97
C GLU A 123 12.39 17.60 8.45
N GLY A 124 11.54 17.41 9.46
CA GLY A 124 10.66 18.46 9.98
C GLY A 124 9.38 18.66 9.17
N GLY A 125 8.98 17.68 8.37
CA GLY A 125 7.66 17.65 7.74
C GLY A 125 6.55 17.50 8.78
N THR A 126 5.31 17.78 8.38
CA THR A 126 4.13 17.72 9.23
C THR A 126 3.04 16.86 8.61
N HIS A 127 2.00 16.53 9.38
CA HIS A 127 0.80 15.85 8.90
C HIS A 127 -0.23 16.80 8.28
N TYR A 128 0.10 18.06 8.06
CA TYR A 128 -0.81 19.01 7.41
C TYR A 128 -1.10 18.58 5.97
N ARG A 129 -2.33 18.83 5.53
CA ARG A 129 -2.83 18.46 4.20
C ARG A 129 -1.93 18.98 3.06
N SER A 130 -1.37 20.17 3.21
CA SER A 130 -0.44 20.75 2.23
C SER A 130 0.83 19.92 2.01
N ASN A 131 1.24 19.14 3.02
CA ASN A 131 2.39 18.25 2.98
C ASN A 131 2.05 16.81 2.57
N LEU A 132 0.79 16.51 2.26
CA LEU A 132 0.34 15.18 1.86
C LEU A 132 0.11 15.10 0.35
N ILE A 133 0.24 13.92 -0.19
CA ILE A 133 -0.07 13.59 -1.58
C ILE A 133 -0.58 12.14 -1.66
N ALA A 134 -1.64 11.93 -2.44
CA ALA A 134 -2.23 10.62 -2.67
C ALA A 134 -1.56 9.93 -3.87
N LEU A 135 -1.00 8.76 -3.67
CA LEU A 135 -0.21 8.06 -4.69
C LEU A 135 -0.67 6.60 -4.86
N CYS A 136 -0.51 6.06 -6.06
CA CYS A 136 -0.46 4.62 -6.28
C CYS A 136 0.93 4.09 -5.89
N LYS A 137 1.03 2.79 -5.67
CA LYS A 137 2.27 2.14 -5.25
C LYS A 137 3.45 2.39 -6.21
N SER A 138 3.18 2.41 -7.52
CA SER A 138 4.20 2.68 -8.53
C SER A 138 4.77 4.09 -8.42
N CYS A 139 3.91 5.12 -8.36
CA CYS A 139 4.35 6.52 -8.21
C CYS A 139 5.06 6.74 -6.87
N HIS A 140 4.57 6.12 -5.78
CA HIS A 140 5.22 6.17 -4.47
C HIS A 140 6.64 5.61 -4.52
N SER A 141 6.83 4.42 -5.12
CA SER A 141 8.16 3.81 -5.29
C SER A 141 9.09 4.66 -6.14
N GLN A 142 8.59 5.30 -7.21
CA GLN A 142 9.39 6.19 -8.06
C GLN A 142 9.89 7.44 -7.31
N ILE A 143 9.06 8.03 -6.42
CA ILE A 143 9.48 9.18 -5.61
C ILE A 143 10.63 8.79 -4.68
N HIS A 144 10.52 7.64 -3.99
CA HIS A 144 11.57 7.14 -3.12
C HIS A 144 12.85 6.79 -3.88
N ALA A 145 12.73 6.16 -5.05
CA ALA A 145 13.88 5.86 -5.90
C ALA A 145 14.63 7.13 -6.35
N LYS A 146 13.88 8.18 -6.77
CA LYS A 146 14.47 9.48 -7.15
C LYS A 146 15.15 10.20 -5.97
N ARG A 147 14.64 10.01 -4.76
CA ARG A 147 15.22 10.58 -3.54
C ARG A 147 16.47 9.82 -3.08
N GLY A 148 16.71 8.61 -3.59
CA GLY A 148 17.80 7.74 -3.13
C GLY A 148 17.51 7.04 -1.81
N ASP A 149 16.24 6.97 -1.39
CA ASP A 149 15.84 6.25 -0.19
C ASP A 149 16.11 4.75 -0.39
N ARG A 150 16.98 4.17 0.43
CA ARG A 150 17.17 2.72 0.44
C ARG A 150 16.06 2.08 1.27
N TRP A 151 15.34 1.18 0.65
CA TRP A 151 14.48 0.26 1.39
C TRP A 151 15.36 -0.77 2.06
N GLY A 152 15.51 -0.62 3.39
CA GLY A 152 16.21 -1.61 4.20
C GLY A 152 15.36 -2.86 4.44
#